data_df4e1bd36fe5c978a16a6c913d0b151b
#
_entry.id   df4e1bd36fe5c978a16a6c913d0b151b
#
_cell.length_a   1.000
_cell.length_b   1.000
_cell.length_c   1.000
_cell.angle_alpha   90.00
_cell.angle_beta   90.00
_cell.angle_gamma   90.00
#
_symmetry.space_group_name_H-M   'P 1'
#
loop_
_entity.id
_entity.type
_entity.pdbx_description
1 polymer ?
#
loop_
_entity_poly.entity_id
_entity_poly.type
_entity_poly.pdbx_seq_one_letter_code
_entity_poly.pdbx_strand_id
1 'polypeptide(L)'
;MNSRDLVLASTATIFGAVISTIAFHFMSSSSKAKRNKRSPVELLEQNGLHKSSSHSPFDPSKRKGYLSWDDYFMALAFLSAKRSKDPNRQVGACLVSHDGIILGIGYNGFPRGCADEKLPWAKKSVTGDALETKYPYVCHAEVNAILNTNHASAAGQKLYVTMYPCNECAKVIIQSGVSEVIYFVEKRFSNDIVYTASQKLLNMAGVKVRRHQPQMSQILLKFDEEL
;
A
#
# COMPACT_ATOMS: atom_id res chain seq x y z
N MET A 1 51.29 20.53 42.29
CA MET A 1 50.04 20.46 41.46
C MET A 1 49.86 21.81 40.82
N ASN A 2 49.94 21.86 39.48
CA ASN A 2 49.90 23.09 38.71
C ASN A 2 48.44 23.58 38.59
N SER A 3 48.23 24.90 38.59
CA SER A 3 46.90 25.53 38.50
C SER A 3 46.05 25.05 37.32
N ARG A 4 46.66 24.50 36.27
CA ARG A 4 46.01 23.89 35.12
C ARG A 4 45.31 22.55 35.42
N ASP A 5 45.86 21.76 36.36
CA ASP A 5 45.30 20.46 36.74
C ASP A 5 44.05 20.62 37.64
N LEU A 6 43.97 21.70 38.41
CA LEU A 6 42.81 22.01 39.20
C LEU A 6 41.62 22.47 38.37
N VAL A 7 41.85 23.21 37.29
CA VAL A 7 40.81 23.67 36.37
C VAL A 7 40.25 22.51 35.55
N LEU A 8 41.08 21.56 35.09
CA LEU A 8 40.65 20.38 34.41
C LEU A 8 39.82 19.40 35.27
N ALA A 9 40.21 19.27 36.54
CA ALA A 9 39.46 18.43 37.51
C ALA A 9 38.07 19.03 37.86
N SER A 10 37.96 20.35 37.97
CA SER A 10 36.69 21.03 38.28
C SER A 10 35.72 21.03 37.07
N THR A 11 36.22 21.15 35.84
CA THR A 11 35.39 21.10 34.64
C THR A 11 34.88 19.67 34.34
N ALA A 12 35.68 18.63 34.62
CA ALA A 12 35.23 17.25 34.44
C ALA A 12 34.12 16.86 35.42
N THR A 13 34.18 17.36 36.67
CA THR A 13 33.15 17.09 37.70
C THR A 13 31.83 17.80 37.37
N ILE A 14 31.87 19.02 36.86
CA ILE A 14 30.67 19.78 36.48
C ILE A 14 30.00 19.16 35.23
N PHE A 15 30.80 18.73 34.24
CA PHE A 15 30.25 18.06 33.04
C PHE A 15 29.64 16.68 33.38
N GLY A 16 30.25 15.91 34.26
CA GLY A 16 29.72 14.64 34.73
C GLY A 16 28.40 14.76 35.45
N ALA A 17 28.24 15.77 36.30
CA ALA A 17 27.01 16.03 37.05
C ALA A 17 25.87 16.50 36.14
N VAL A 18 26.13 17.31 35.13
CA VAL A 18 25.11 17.79 34.17
C VAL A 18 24.64 16.65 33.26
N ILE A 19 25.53 15.77 32.80
CA ILE A 19 25.17 14.61 31.99
C ILE A 19 24.33 13.60 32.80
N SER A 20 24.65 13.37 34.09
CA SER A 20 23.87 12.50 34.96
C SER A 20 22.46 13.02 35.21
N THR A 21 22.30 14.35 35.44
CA THR A 21 20.97 14.95 35.67
C THR A 21 20.11 14.97 34.41
N ILE A 22 20.70 15.18 33.23
CA ILE A 22 19.97 15.12 31.95
C ILE A 22 19.56 13.67 31.65
N ALA A 23 20.42 12.67 31.87
CA ALA A 23 20.09 11.26 31.69
C ALA A 23 18.97 10.82 32.66
N PHE A 24 18.98 11.26 33.91
CA PHE A 24 17.94 10.94 34.89
C PHE A 24 16.59 11.60 34.55
N HIS A 25 16.60 12.83 34.04
CA HIS A 25 15.37 13.49 33.58
C HIS A 25 14.80 12.84 32.30
N PHE A 26 15.66 12.36 31.38
CA PHE A 26 15.21 11.65 30.17
C PHE A 26 14.67 10.25 30.50
N MET A 27 15.22 9.57 31.51
CA MET A 27 14.71 8.26 31.95
C MET A 27 13.44 8.36 32.82
N SER A 28 13.22 9.48 33.56
CA SER A 28 12.00 9.65 34.34
C SER A 28 10.82 10.19 33.56
N SER A 29 11.03 10.81 32.39
CA SER A 29 9.94 11.24 31.50
C SER A 29 9.48 10.17 30.51
N SER A 30 10.21 9.04 30.42
CA SER A 30 9.87 7.92 29.55
C SER A 30 8.89 6.90 30.17
N SER A 31 8.47 7.10 31.41
CA SER A 31 7.49 6.23 32.06
C SER A 31 6.17 6.95 32.24
N LYS A 32 5.27 6.83 31.27
CA LYS A 32 3.81 6.78 31.35
C LYS A 32 3.12 7.21 30.05
N ALA A 33 3.58 6.76 28.89
CA ALA A 33 2.64 6.53 27.81
C ALA A 33 2.00 5.17 28.10
N LYS A 34 0.91 5.13 28.86
CA LYS A 34 -0.01 3.98 28.89
C LYS A 34 -0.49 3.78 27.47
N ARG A 35 0.20 2.91 26.76
CA ARG A 35 -0.28 2.34 25.51
C ARG A 35 -1.52 1.53 25.87
N ASN A 36 -2.67 2.18 25.77
CA ASN A 36 -3.97 1.56 25.91
C ASN A 36 -4.06 0.49 24.82
N LYS A 37 -3.63 -0.73 25.15
CA LYS A 37 -3.89 -1.90 24.30
C LYS A 37 -5.38 -2.13 24.40
N ARG A 38 -6.12 -1.53 23.44
CA ARG A 38 -7.52 -1.91 23.24
C ARG A 38 -7.57 -3.42 23.04
N SER A 39 -8.49 -4.07 23.72
CA SER A 39 -8.66 -5.50 23.57
C SER A 39 -9.03 -5.83 22.09
N PRO A 40 -8.69 -7.03 21.59
CA PRO A 40 -9.14 -7.47 20.27
C PRO A 40 -10.64 -7.36 20.07
N VAL A 41 -11.44 -7.44 21.12
CA VAL A 41 -12.91 -7.30 21.11
C VAL A 41 -13.33 -5.85 20.81
N GLU A 42 -12.67 -4.83 21.41
CA GLU A 42 -12.98 -3.42 21.13
C GLU A 42 -12.62 -3.00 19.69
N LEU A 43 -11.61 -3.63 19.09
CA LEU A 43 -11.27 -3.43 17.68
C LEU A 43 -12.30 -4.07 16.73
N LEU A 44 -12.94 -5.17 17.14
CA LEU A 44 -13.98 -5.84 16.38
C LEU A 44 -15.29 -5.04 16.37
N GLU A 45 -15.62 -4.36 17.47
CA GLU A 45 -16.84 -3.53 17.55
C GLU A 45 -16.77 -2.27 16.69
N GLN A 46 -15.57 -1.71 16.45
CA GLN A 46 -15.40 -0.52 15.59
C GLN A 46 -15.46 -0.83 14.09
N ASN A 47 -15.36 -2.11 13.69
CA ASN A 47 -15.27 -2.51 12.29
C ASN A 47 -16.59 -2.96 11.65
N GLY A 48 -17.72 -2.66 12.26
CA GLY A 48 -19.03 -2.99 11.67
C GLY A 48 -19.31 -4.49 11.54
N LEU A 49 -18.45 -5.35 12.10
CA LEU A 49 -18.72 -6.76 12.30
C LEU A 49 -19.64 -6.91 13.54
N HIS A 50 -20.82 -6.29 13.48
CA HIS A 50 -21.88 -6.63 14.40
C HIS A 50 -22.14 -8.12 14.28
N LYS A 51 -22.11 -8.84 15.43
CA LYS A 51 -22.88 -10.06 15.60
C LYS A 51 -24.19 -9.89 14.85
N SER A 52 -24.52 -10.83 14.01
CA SER A 52 -25.84 -10.96 13.37
C SER A 52 -26.91 -10.57 14.38
N SER A 53 -27.34 -9.30 14.39
CA SER A 53 -28.63 -8.96 14.95
C SER A 53 -29.59 -9.72 14.06
N SER A 54 -30.34 -10.66 14.63
CA SER A 54 -31.39 -11.41 13.92
C SER A 54 -32.29 -10.39 13.25
N HIS A 55 -32.03 -10.14 11.95
CA HIS A 55 -32.86 -9.25 11.16
C HIS A 55 -34.24 -9.89 11.10
N SER A 56 -35.28 -9.17 11.48
CA SER A 56 -36.63 -9.67 11.34
C SER A 56 -36.88 -10.04 9.88
N PRO A 57 -37.40 -11.20 9.55
CA PRO A 57 -37.70 -11.56 8.17
C PRO A 57 -38.77 -10.63 7.52
N PHE A 58 -39.41 -9.79 8.31
CA PHE A 58 -40.38 -8.77 7.85
C PHE A 58 -39.79 -7.37 7.72
N ASP A 59 -38.51 -7.19 8.03
CA ASP A 59 -37.84 -5.89 7.88
C ASP A 59 -37.45 -5.67 6.41
N PRO A 60 -38.03 -4.70 5.70
CA PRO A 60 -37.71 -4.42 4.30
C PRO A 60 -36.42 -3.58 4.13
N SER A 61 -35.73 -3.20 5.20
CA SER A 61 -34.56 -2.35 5.11
C SER A 61 -33.34 -3.11 4.60
N LYS A 62 -32.52 -2.44 3.80
CA LYS A 62 -31.26 -3.01 3.32
C LYS A 62 -30.24 -3.17 4.46
N ARG A 63 -29.39 -4.20 4.36
CA ARG A 63 -28.28 -4.43 5.30
C ARG A 63 -27.42 -3.17 5.45
N LYS A 64 -27.05 -2.82 6.67
CA LYS A 64 -26.07 -1.77 6.98
C LYS A 64 -24.64 -2.29 6.86
N GLY A 65 -23.66 -1.39 6.64
CA GLY A 65 -22.23 -1.74 6.62
C GLY A 65 -21.78 -2.53 5.39
N TYR A 66 -22.52 -2.49 4.27
CA TYR A 66 -22.04 -3.01 3.00
C TYR A 66 -20.98 -2.06 2.41
N LEU A 67 -20.04 -2.61 1.64
CA LEU A 67 -18.96 -1.85 1.02
C LEU A 67 -19.49 -0.90 -0.06
N SER A 68 -18.90 0.28 -0.16
CA SER A 68 -19.03 1.11 -1.36
C SER A 68 -18.37 0.42 -2.55
N TRP A 69 -18.79 0.76 -3.77
CA TRP A 69 -18.15 0.20 -4.97
C TRP A 69 -16.65 0.49 -5.03
N ASP A 70 -16.24 1.71 -4.65
CA ASP A 70 -14.83 2.07 -4.60
C ASP A 70 -14.05 1.26 -3.57
N ASP A 71 -14.60 1.07 -2.36
CA ASP A 71 -13.97 0.22 -1.35
C ASP A 71 -13.90 -1.24 -1.79
N TYR A 72 -14.95 -1.75 -2.44
CA TYR A 72 -15.00 -3.12 -2.94
C TYR A 72 -13.93 -3.37 -4.00
N PHE A 73 -13.83 -2.52 -5.04
CA PHE A 73 -12.83 -2.71 -6.10
C PHE A 73 -11.40 -2.45 -5.60
N MET A 74 -11.20 -1.50 -4.70
CA MET A 74 -9.89 -1.31 -4.08
C MET A 74 -9.52 -2.50 -3.19
N ALA A 75 -10.46 -3.08 -2.45
CA ALA A 75 -10.23 -4.30 -1.67
C ALA A 75 -9.82 -5.48 -2.55
N LEU A 76 -10.43 -5.65 -3.72
CA LEU A 76 -10.01 -6.66 -4.70
C LEU A 76 -8.60 -6.42 -5.22
N ALA A 77 -8.21 -5.17 -5.46
CA ALA A 77 -6.83 -4.84 -5.80
C ALA A 77 -5.86 -5.23 -4.66
N PHE A 78 -6.20 -4.95 -3.40
CA PHE A 78 -5.41 -5.38 -2.24
C PHE A 78 -5.36 -6.90 -2.08
N LEU A 79 -6.47 -7.59 -2.30
CA LEU A 79 -6.52 -9.05 -2.28
C LEU A 79 -5.64 -9.64 -3.38
N SER A 80 -5.68 -9.07 -4.59
CA SER A 80 -4.79 -9.46 -5.68
C SER A 80 -3.32 -9.28 -5.32
N ALA A 81 -2.95 -8.20 -4.63
CA ALA A 81 -1.59 -7.96 -4.16
C ALA A 81 -1.07 -9.10 -3.26
N LYS A 82 -1.95 -9.80 -2.51
CA LYS A 82 -1.58 -10.97 -1.69
C LYS A 82 -1.08 -12.17 -2.50
N ARG A 83 -1.34 -12.20 -3.80
CA ARG A 83 -0.80 -13.22 -4.70
C ARG A 83 0.63 -12.93 -5.15
N SER A 84 1.09 -11.67 -5.01
CA SER A 84 2.47 -11.31 -5.38
C SER A 84 3.49 -12.02 -4.49
N LYS A 85 4.48 -12.63 -5.12
CA LYS A 85 5.62 -13.29 -4.46
C LYS A 85 6.80 -12.36 -4.23
N ASP A 86 6.69 -11.09 -4.63
CA ASP A 86 7.72 -10.06 -4.42
C ASP A 86 7.92 -9.79 -2.92
N PRO A 87 9.09 -10.14 -2.33
CA PRO A 87 9.31 -9.97 -0.89
C PRO A 87 9.41 -8.49 -0.48
N ASN A 88 9.59 -7.58 -1.45
CA ASN A 88 9.83 -6.17 -1.17
C ASN A 88 8.57 -5.31 -1.24
N ARG A 89 7.71 -5.54 -2.25
CA ARG A 89 6.51 -4.76 -2.47
C ARG A 89 5.49 -5.56 -3.26
N GLN A 90 4.35 -5.80 -2.63
CA GLN A 90 3.21 -6.43 -3.26
C GLN A 90 2.25 -5.34 -3.74
N VAL A 91 1.96 -5.33 -5.02
CA VAL A 91 1.03 -4.41 -5.67
C VAL A 91 -0.06 -5.22 -6.35
N GLY A 92 -1.28 -4.73 -6.29
CA GLY A 92 -2.42 -5.32 -6.99
C GLY A 92 -3.22 -4.28 -7.72
N ALA A 93 -3.90 -4.71 -8.77
CA ALA A 93 -4.77 -3.89 -9.60
C ALA A 93 -6.04 -4.64 -9.98
N CYS A 94 -7.13 -3.88 -10.19
CA CYS A 94 -8.43 -4.36 -10.64
C CYS A 94 -8.94 -3.43 -11.74
N LEU A 95 -9.14 -3.95 -12.94
CA LEU A 95 -9.75 -3.25 -14.05
C LEU A 95 -11.26 -3.49 -14.02
N VAL A 96 -12.03 -2.41 -14.05
CA VAL A 96 -13.49 -2.44 -13.86
C VAL A 96 -14.18 -1.66 -14.97
N SER A 97 -15.26 -2.22 -15.53
CA SER A 97 -16.06 -1.53 -16.53
C SER A 97 -16.80 -0.34 -15.91
N HIS A 98 -17.33 0.52 -16.80
CA HIS A 98 -18.18 1.64 -16.37
C HIS A 98 -19.41 1.15 -15.57
N ASP A 99 -19.92 -0.03 -15.90
CA ASP A 99 -21.10 -0.66 -15.27
C ASP A 99 -20.75 -1.46 -14.01
N GLY A 100 -19.49 -1.40 -13.53
CA GLY A 100 -19.06 -2.11 -12.32
C GLY A 100 -18.72 -3.58 -12.51
N ILE A 101 -18.51 -4.03 -13.75
CA ILE A 101 -18.08 -5.42 -14.02
C ILE A 101 -16.56 -5.50 -13.93
N ILE A 102 -16.05 -6.48 -13.18
CA ILE A 102 -14.62 -6.76 -13.10
C ILE A 102 -14.17 -7.39 -14.42
N LEU A 103 -13.28 -6.70 -15.14
CA LEU A 103 -12.75 -7.14 -16.42
C LEU A 103 -11.43 -7.87 -16.28
N GLY A 104 -10.58 -7.46 -15.35
CA GLY A 104 -9.27 -8.04 -15.14
C GLY A 104 -8.70 -7.75 -13.76
N ILE A 105 -7.92 -8.69 -13.27
CA ILE A 105 -7.20 -8.59 -12.01
C ILE A 105 -5.72 -8.86 -12.27
N GLY A 106 -4.85 -8.05 -11.64
CA GLY A 106 -3.40 -8.17 -11.76
C GLY A 106 -2.68 -7.98 -10.44
N TYR A 107 -1.53 -8.60 -10.33
CA TYR A 107 -0.54 -8.37 -9.27
C TYR A 107 0.86 -8.39 -9.87
N ASN A 108 1.84 -7.78 -9.21
CA ASN A 108 3.20 -7.79 -9.74
C ASN A 108 3.87 -9.14 -9.57
N GLY A 109 4.52 -9.61 -10.66
CA GLY A 109 5.16 -10.92 -10.72
C GLY A 109 5.93 -11.12 -12.00
N PHE A 110 6.63 -12.24 -12.13
CA PHE A 110 7.32 -12.57 -13.38
C PHE A 110 6.33 -13.00 -14.46
N PRO A 111 6.72 -12.89 -15.74
CA PRO A 111 5.90 -13.28 -16.87
C PRO A 111 5.47 -14.75 -16.80
N ARG A 112 4.35 -15.07 -17.45
CA ARG A 112 3.85 -16.44 -17.56
C ARG A 112 4.92 -17.35 -18.19
N GLY A 113 5.13 -18.53 -17.61
CA GLY A 113 6.16 -19.47 -18.05
C GLY A 113 7.56 -19.23 -17.48
N CYS A 114 7.78 -18.07 -16.82
CA CYS A 114 9.02 -17.82 -16.09
C CYS A 114 8.87 -18.31 -14.64
N ALA A 115 9.70 -19.28 -14.25
CA ALA A 115 9.66 -19.84 -12.90
C ALA A 115 10.16 -18.81 -11.88
N ASP A 116 9.40 -18.63 -10.79
CA ASP A 116 9.70 -17.64 -9.74
C ASP A 116 11.03 -17.93 -9.01
N GLU A 117 11.48 -19.18 -9.00
CA GLU A 117 12.72 -19.62 -8.37
C GLU A 117 13.96 -19.41 -9.25
N LYS A 118 13.77 -19.12 -10.54
CA LYS A 118 14.86 -18.98 -11.52
C LYS A 118 15.25 -17.52 -11.77
N LEU A 119 14.45 -16.56 -11.33
CA LEU A 119 14.67 -15.14 -11.53
C LEU A 119 14.88 -14.42 -10.19
N PRO A 120 15.70 -13.36 -10.17
CA PRO A 120 16.04 -12.67 -8.92
C PRO A 120 14.91 -11.78 -8.42
N TRP A 121 14.58 -11.88 -7.13
CA TRP A 121 13.66 -10.97 -6.46
C TRP A 121 14.34 -9.79 -5.76
N ALA A 122 15.66 -9.70 -5.84
CA ALA A 122 16.46 -8.66 -5.19
C ALA A 122 16.17 -7.28 -5.78
N LYS A 123 16.27 -6.24 -4.96
CA LYS A 123 16.23 -4.83 -5.39
C LYS A 123 17.58 -4.28 -5.79
N LYS A 124 18.65 -4.86 -5.28
CA LYS A 124 20.02 -4.41 -5.50
C LYS A 124 20.89 -5.63 -5.82
N SER A 125 21.82 -5.44 -6.75
CA SER A 125 22.88 -6.38 -7.05
C SER A 125 24.06 -6.14 -6.10
N VAL A 126 24.77 -7.20 -5.75
CA VAL A 126 26.04 -7.14 -5.02
C VAL A 126 27.18 -6.76 -5.97
N THR A 127 27.10 -7.24 -7.23
CA THR A 127 28.11 -7.00 -8.26
C THR A 127 27.93 -5.70 -9.04
N GLY A 128 26.73 -5.09 -8.91
CA GLY A 128 26.30 -3.94 -9.71
C GLY A 128 25.60 -4.32 -11.02
N ASP A 129 25.48 -5.62 -11.33
CA ASP A 129 24.74 -6.09 -12.49
C ASP A 129 23.22 -5.93 -12.29
N ALA A 130 22.58 -5.16 -13.17
CA ALA A 130 21.12 -4.97 -13.15
C ALA A 130 20.35 -6.28 -13.37
N LEU A 131 20.92 -7.26 -14.06
CA LEU A 131 20.31 -8.58 -14.32
C LEU A 131 20.17 -9.44 -13.06
N GLU A 132 20.88 -9.11 -11.98
CA GLU A 132 20.73 -9.75 -10.67
C GLU A 132 19.58 -9.15 -9.86
N THR A 133 18.82 -8.23 -10.44
CA THR A 133 17.67 -7.58 -9.78
C THR A 133 16.37 -7.95 -10.47
N LYS A 134 15.25 -7.78 -9.76
CA LYS A 134 13.92 -8.07 -10.32
C LYS A 134 13.46 -7.09 -11.40
N TYR A 135 14.06 -5.91 -11.50
CA TYR A 135 13.53 -4.82 -12.31
C TYR A 135 13.46 -5.10 -13.81
N PRO A 136 14.40 -5.82 -14.44
CA PRO A 136 14.29 -6.20 -15.85
C PRO A 136 13.20 -7.22 -16.15
N TYR A 137 12.69 -7.94 -15.13
CA TYR A 137 11.88 -9.14 -15.31
C TYR A 137 10.45 -9.01 -14.81
N VAL A 138 10.20 -8.18 -13.79
CA VAL A 138 8.90 -8.11 -13.13
C VAL A 138 7.88 -7.34 -13.95
N CYS A 139 6.74 -7.96 -14.25
CA CYS A 139 5.57 -7.28 -14.76
C CYS A 139 4.80 -6.61 -13.62
N HIS A 140 4.37 -5.38 -13.81
CA HIS A 140 3.61 -4.63 -12.82
C HIS A 140 2.14 -5.05 -12.81
N ALA A 141 1.47 -4.78 -11.68
CA ALA A 141 0.08 -5.18 -11.46
C ALA A 141 -0.89 -4.58 -12.47
N GLU A 142 -0.67 -3.33 -12.85
CA GLU A 142 -1.49 -2.57 -13.80
C GLU A 142 -1.46 -3.24 -15.18
N VAL A 143 -0.27 -3.57 -15.65
CA VAL A 143 -0.07 -4.27 -16.94
C VAL A 143 -0.76 -5.64 -16.90
N ASN A 144 -0.56 -6.40 -15.83
CA ASN A 144 -1.19 -7.71 -15.68
C ASN A 144 -2.73 -7.61 -15.62
N ALA A 145 -3.30 -6.60 -14.95
CA ALA A 145 -4.75 -6.40 -14.92
C ALA A 145 -5.31 -6.10 -16.32
N ILE A 146 -4.63 -5.24 -17.08
CA ILE A 146 -5.03 -4.89 -18.46
C ILE A 146 -4.91 -6.09 -19.39
N LEU A 147 -3.82 -6.86 -19.30
CA LEU A 147 -3.62 -8.04 -20.15
C LEU A 147 -4.50 -9.24 -19.77
N ASN A 148 -5.05 -9.27 -18.57
CA ASN A 148 -5.94 -10.33 -18.09
C ASN A 148 -7.43 -10.05 -18.35
N THR A 149 -7.77 -9.15 -19.28
CA THR A 149 -9.15 -8.70 -19.54
C THR A 149 -10.02 -9.73 -20.26
N ASN A 150 -9.54 -10.94 -20.52
CA ASN A 150 -10.32 -12.00 -21.18
C ASN A 150 -11.10 -11.49 -22.42
N HIS A 151 -10.38 -10.84 -23.34
CA HIS A 151 -10.90 -10.23 -24.57
C HIS A 151 -11.75 -8.96 -24.43
N ALA A 152 -12.02 -8.49 -23.22
CA ALA A 152 -12.70 -7.20 -23.02
C ALA A 152 -11.75 -6.02 -23.30
N SER A 153 -12.30 -4.91 -23.79
CA SER A 153 -11.53 -3.69 -24.00
C SER A 153 -11.32 -2.95 -22.68
N ALA A 154 -10.10 -2.46 -22.46
CA ALA A 154 -9.79 -1.55 -21.35
C ALA A 154 -10.19 -0.09 -21.65
N ALA A 155 -10.56 0.21 -22.90
CA ALA A 155 -10.88 1.57 -23.33
C ALA A 155 -12.14 2.12 -22.61
N GLY A 156 -12.02 3.32 -22.04
CA GLY A 156 -13.08 3.96 -21.26
C GLY A 156 -13.25 3.45 -19.83
N GLN A 157 -12.51 2.42 -19.43
CA GLN A 157 -12.71 1.73 -18.15
C GLN A 157 -11.91 2.37 -16.99
N LYS A 158 -12.14 1.86 -15.76
CA LYS A 158 -11.52 2.32 -14.51
C LYS A 158 -10.50 1.31 -14.02
N LEU A 159 -9.31 1.78 -13.64
CA LEU A 159 -8.26 0.96 -13.04
C LEU A 159 -8.08 1.33 -11.56
N TYR A 160 -8.38 0.40 -10.68
CA TYR A 160 -8.05 0.48 -9.26
C TYR A 160 -6.68 -0.15 -9.02
N VAL A 161 -5.79 0.55 -8.35
CA VAL A 161 -4.43 0.06 -8.06
C VAL A 161 -3.99 0.44 -6.66
N THR A 162 -3.31 -0.47 -5.98
CA THR A 162 -2.90 -0.24 -4.57
C THR A 162 -1.82 0.83 -4.42
N MET A 163 -1.11 1.19 -5.51
CA MET A 163 -0.06 2.19 -5.52
C MET A 163 -0.10 3.03 -6.80
N TYR A 164 0.27 4.31 -6.72
CA TYR A 164 0.33 5.21 -7.87
C TYR A 164 1.18 4.60 -9.01
N PRO A 165 0.71 4.60 -10.27
CA PRO A 165 1.42 3.98 -11.40
C PRO A 165 2.77 4.64 -11.70
N CYS A 166 3.77 3.86 -12.09
CA CYS A 166 5.01 4.39 -12.64
C CYS A 166 4.83 4.89 -14.08
N ASN A 167 5.86 5.54 -14.65
CA ASN A 167 5.83 6.04 -16.02
C ASN A 167 5.62 4.93 -17.07
N GLU A 168 6.18 3.73 -16.85
CA GLU A 168 5.99 2.60 -17.77
C GLU A 168 4.54 2.13 -17.75
N CYS A 169 3.93 1.98 -16.56
CA CYS A 169 2.52 1.64 -16.44
C CYS A 169 1.62 2.76 -17.00
N ALA A 170 1.96 4.04 -16.80
CA ALA A 170 1.20 5.15 -17.34
C ALA A 170 1.09 5.07 -18.88
N LYS A 171 2.18 4.71 -19.58
CA LYS A 171 2.17 4.51 -21.03
C LYS A 171 1.19 3.41 -21.46
N VAL A 172 1.20 2.27 -20.75
CA VAL A 172 0.30 1.15 -21.05
C VAL A 172 -1.16 1.52 -20.75
N ILE A 173 -1.42 2.18 -19.60
CA ILE A 173 -2.75 2.67 -19.20
C ILE A 173 -3.32 3.59 -20.28
N ILE A 174 -2.54 4.54 -20.79
CA ILE A 174 -2.96 5.47 -21.85
C ILE A 174 -3.23 4.72 -23.14
N GLN A 175 -2.30 3.87 -23.59
CA GLN A 175 -2.43 3.14 -24.85
C GLN A 175 -3.56 2.12 -24.85
N SER A 176 -3.93 1.58 -23.69
CA SER A 176 -5.10 0.71 -23.54
C SER A 176 -6.43 1.48 -23.49
N GLY A 177 -6.39 2.81 -23.42
CA GLY A 177 -7.57 3.68 -23.39
C GLY A 177 -8.29 3.75 -22.04
N VAL A 178 -7.66 3.34 -20.94
CA VAL A 178 -8.22 3.49 -19.60
C VAL A 178 -8.54 4.96 -19.33
N SER A 179 -9.75 5.25 -18.84
CA SER A 179 -10.24 6.62 -18.65
C SER A 179 -10.00 7.19 -17.25
N GLU A 180 -9.90 6.30 -16.24
CA GLU A 180 -9.74 6.71 -14.85
C GLU A 180 -8.81 5.76 -14.08
N VAL A 181 -7.88 6.31 -13.30
CA VAL A 181 -7.01 5.58 -12.38
C VAL A 181 -7.35 5.99 -10.96
N ILE A 182 -7.70 5.00 -10.12
CA ILE A 182 -7.96 5.17 -8.70
C ILE A 182 -6.84 4.47 -7.94
N TYR A 183 -6.02 5.23 -7.21
CA TYR A 183 -4.88 4.68 -6.48
C TYR A 183 -5.02 4.87 -4.97
N PHE A 184 -4.37 4.00 -4.18
CA PHE A 184 -4.44 4.08 -2.72
C PHE A 184 -3.18 4.73 -2.11
N VAL A 185 -1.99 4.15 -2.36
CA VAL A 185 -0.72 4.68 -1.84
C VAL A 185 -0.17 5.72 -2.78
N GLU A 186 -0.01 6.93 -2.25
CA GLU A 186 0.66 8.02 -2.96
C GLU A 186 2.18 7.87 -2.90
N LYS A 187 2.85 8.18 -4.00
CA LYS A 187 4.30 8.33 -4.03
C LYS A 187 4.66 9.81 -3.96
N ARG A 188 5.73 10.13 -3.23
CA ARG A 188 6.23 11.51 -3.17
C ARG A 188 6.84 11.86 -4.52
N PHE A 189 6.18 12.74 -5.25
CA PHE A 189 6.60 13.15 -6.60
C PHE A 189 7.82 14.05 -6.61
N SER A 190 8.12 14.74 -5.52
CA SER A 190 9.09 15.84 -5.48
C SER A 190 10.55 15.46 -5.82
N ASN A 191 10.91 14.17 -5.80
CA ASN A 191 12.29 13.73 -6.04
C ASN A 191 12.39 12.46 -6.90
N ASP A 192 11.28 11.98 -7.50
CA ASP A 192 11.28 10.76 -8.31
C ASP A 192 10.78 11.07 -9.73
N ILE A 193 11.72 11.12 -10.67
CA ILE A 193 11.45 11.41 -12.09
C ILE A 193 10.43 10.44 -12.70
N VAL A 194 10.40 9.19 -12.24
CA VAL A 194 9.49 8.15 -12.73
C VAL A 194 8.03 8.53 -12.47
N TYR A 195 7.71 8.98 -11.25
CA TYR A 195 6.34 9.35 -10.89
C TYR A 195 5.95 10.74 -11.41
N THR A 196 6.91 11.68 -11.49
CA THR A 196 6.70 12.98 -12.12
C THR A 196 6.36 12.83 -13.60
N ALA A 197 7.09 11.97 -14.32
CA ALA A 197 6.80 11.66 -15.72
C ALA A 197 5.44 10.97 -15.89
N SER A 198 5.11 10.02 -15.00
CA SER A 198 3.80 9.36 -14.99
C SER A 198 2.66 10.37 -14.86
N GLN A 199 2.74 11.27 -13.87
CA GLN A 199 1.73 12.31 -13.66
C GLN A 199 1.57 13.21 -14.90
N LYS A 200 2.70 13.64 -15.50
CA LYS A 200 2.67 14.44 -16.71
C LYS A 200 1.99 13.71 -17.87
N LEU A 201 2.32 12.44 -18.09
CA LEU A 201 1.74 11.63 -19.16
C LEU A 201 0.23 11.44 -18.98
N LEU A 202 -0.21 11.03 -17.80
CA LEU A 202 -1.63 10.79 -17.50
C LEU A 202 -2.45 12.09 -17.64
N ASN A 203 -1.92 13.21 -17.15
CA ASN A 203 -2.58 14.52 -17.29
C ASN A 203 -2.69 14.97 -18.77
N MET A 204 -1.60 14.82 -19.55
CA MET A 204 -1.61 15.19 -20.97
C MET A 204 -2.59 14.34 -21.79
N ALA A 205 -2.75 13.06 -21.43
CA ALA A 205 -3.68 12.15 -22.10
C ALA A 205 -5.13 12.31 -21.61
N GLY A 206 -5.41 13.19 -20.63
CA GLY A 206 -6.74 13.41 -20.09
C GLY A 206 -7.27 12.24 -19.24
N VAL A 207 -6.39 11.33 -18.76
CA VAL A 207 -6.78 10.24 -17.85
C VAL A 207 -7.10 10.87 -16.49
N LYS A 208 -8.29 10.59 -15.97
CA LYS A 208 -8.68 11.04 -14.62
C LYS A 208 -7.87 10.24 -13.59
N VAL A 209 -7.22 10.94 -12.66
CA VAL A 209 -6.43 10.30 -11.61
C VAL A 209 -6.88 10.80 -10.25
N ARG A 210 -7.28 9.89 -9.37
CA ARG A 210 -7.68 10.26 -8.00
C ARG A 210 -7.19 9.27 -6.97
N ARG A 211 -6.94 9.78 -5.78
CA ARG A 211 -6.62 8.96 -4.62
C ARG A 211 -7.91 8.38 -4.01
N HIS A 212 -7.90 7.09 -3.72
CA HIS A 212 -8.97 6.44 -2.97
C HIS A 212 -8.93 6.87 -1.49
N GLN A 213 -10.09 7.22 -0.97
CA GLN A 213 -10.30 7.51 0.44
C GLN A 213 -11.30 6.47 0.98
N PRO A 214 -10.83 5.46 1.74
CA PRO A 214 -11.69 4.37 2.19
C PRO A 214 -12.69 4.87 3.23
N GLN A 215 -13.92 4.38 3.14
CA GLN A 215 -14.96 4.62 4.15
C GLN A 215 -14.75 3.72 5.38
N MET A 216 -14.03 2.61 5.22
CA MET A 216 -13.71 1.66 6.27
C MET A 216 -12.19 1.57 6.45
N SER A 217 -11.73 1.52 7.71
CA SER A 217 -10.30 1.42 8.02
C SER A 217 -9.70 0.05 7.69
N GLN A 218 -10.52 -1.00 7.67
CA GLN A 218 -10.12 -2.37 7.36
C GLN A 218 -11.31 -3.21 6.88
N ILE A 219 -11.01 -4.24 6.11
CA ILE A 219 -11.93 -5.29 5.68
C ILE A 219 -11.33 -6.60 6.14
N LEU A 220 -12.06 -7.37 6.95
CA LEU A 220 -11.64 -8.69 7.43
C LEU A 220 -12.38 -9.77 6.66
N LEU A 221 -11.63 -10.70 6.06
CA LEU A 221 -12.16 -11.91 5.44
C LEU A 221 -11.89 -13.08 6.39
N LYS A 222 -12.96 -13.77 6.79
CA LYS A 222 -12.91 -14.99 7.57
C LYS A 222 -13.44 -16.14 6.72
N PHE A 223 -12.80 -17.30 6.79
CA PHE A 223 -13.18 -18.51 6.07
C PHE A 223 -13.77 -19.59 7.01
N ASP A 224 -13.88 -19.26 8.29
CA ASP A 224 -14.30 -20.12 9.39
C ASP A 224 -15.71 -19.78 9.93
N GLU A 225 -16.43 -18.88 9.26
CA GLU A 225 -17.81 -18.58 9.61
C GLU A 225 -18.76 -19.61 8.94
N GLU A 226 -19.60 -20.25 9.75
CA GLU A 226 -20.75 -21.02 9.25
C GLU A 226 -21.69 -20.06 8.52
N LEU A 227 -22.03 -20.37 7.28
CA LEU A 227 -22.97 -19.62 6.43
C LEU A 227 -24.41 -19.91 6.83
#